data_271c0b209f4096d41fcde3c6f0a6e885
#
_entry.id   271c0b209f4096d41fcde3c6f0a6e885
#
_cell.length_a   1.000
_cell.length_b   1.000
_cell.length_c   1.000
_cell.angle_alpha   90.00
_cell.angle_beta   90.00
_cell.angle_gamma   90.00
#
_symmetry.space_group_name_H-M   'P 1'
#
loop_
_entity.id
_entity.type
_entity.pdbx_description
1 polymer ?
#
loop_
_entity_poly.entity_id
_entity_poly.type
_entity_poly.pdbx_seq_one_letter_code
_entity_poly.pdbx_strand_id
1 'polypeptide(L)'
;ESARIGLVDKIFTRVGASDNISVGESTFMVEMNEAADILNNLSPRSLVLFDELGRGTSTYDGISIAWAIVEHIHEHPKAKARTLFATHYHELNEMEKSFKRIKNYNVSVKEVDGKVIFLRKLERGGSEHSFGIHVAKLAGMPKSIVKRANTILNQLETDNRQQGISSKPTAEIASN
;
A
#
# COMPACT_ATOMS: atom_id res chain seq x y z
N GLU A 1 10.42 -25.04 9.88
CA GLU A 1 10.05 -23.60 9.92
C GLU A 1 9.38 -23.31 11.27
N SER A 2 9.62 -22.12 11.83
CA SER A 2 9.05 -21.71 13.11
C SER A 2 8.56 -20.26 13.04
N ALA A 3 7.58 -19.88 13.88
CA ALA A 3 7.11 -18.52 14.06
C ALA A 3 7.15 -18.13 15.55
N ARG A 4 7.49 -16.86 15.82
CA ARG A 4 7.37 -16.26 17.16
C ARG A 4 6.45 -15.07 17.06
N ILE A 5 5.29 -15.16 17.70
CA ILE A 5 4.29 -14.10 17.74
C ILE A 5 4.10 -13.69 19.20
N GLY A 6 4.26 -12.40 19.49
CA GLY A 6 3.98 -11.86 20.83
C GLY A 6 2.48 -11.90 21.14
N LEU A 7 2.15 -11.95 22.42
CA LEU A 7 0.75 -11.88 22.86
C LEU A 7 0.15 -10.53 22.48
N VAL A 8 -0.99 -10.57 21.82
CA VAL A 8 -1.80 -9.42 21.45
C VAL A 8 -3.15 -9.48 22.16
N ASP A 9 -3.74 -8.32 22.42
CA ASP A 9 -5.06 -8.23 23.08
C ASP A 9 -6.19 -8.09 22.05
N LYS A 10 -5.87 -7.54 20.88
CA LYS A 10 -6.81 -7.36 19.77
C LYS A 10 -6.14 -7.66 18.44
N ILE A 11 -6.87 -8.25 17.53
CA ILE A 11 -6.46 -8.43 16.14
C ILE A 11 -7.51 -7.73 15.30
N PHE A 12 -7.09 -6.72 14.56
CA PHE A 12 -7.92 -5.99 13.62
C PHE A 12 -7.50 -6.33 12.20
N THR A 13 -8.46 -6.61 11.36
CA THR A 13 -8.21 -6.92 9.95
C THR A 13 -9.10 -6.06 9.07
N ARG A 14 -8.52 -5.45 8.05
CA ARG A 14 -9.22 -4.87 6.92
C ARG A 14 -8.57 -5.45 5.67
N VAL A 15 -9.15 -6.54 5.17
CA VAL A 15 -8.62 -7.33 4.06
C VAL A 15 -9.74 -7.54 3.03
N GLY A 16 -9.48 -7.14 1.78
CA GLY A 16 -10.41 -7.30 0.68
C GLY A 16 -11.58 -6.30 0.68
N ALA A 17 -12.31 -6.26 -0.43
CA ALA A 17 -13.57 -5.52 -0.53
C ALA A 17 -14.70 -6.44 -0.09
N SER A 18 -15.40 -6.11 1.00
CA SER A 18 -16.71 -6.71 1.25
C SER A 18 -17.72 -5.94 0.41
N ASP A 19 -18.05 -6.48 -0.76
CA ASP A 19 -19.12 -5.95 -1.59
C ASP A 19 -20.49 -6.19 -0.93
N ASN A 20 -20.78 -5.42 0.10
CA ASN A 20 -22.10 -5.43 0.70
C ASN A 20 -23.04 -4.47 -0.06
N ILE A 21 -23.31 -4.83 -1.32
CA ILE A 21 -24.17 -4.06 -2.27
C ILE A 21 -25.60 -3.91 -1.73
N SER A 22 -25.98 -4.70 -0.72
CA SER A 22 -27.37 -4.75 -0.20
C SER A 22 -27.82 -3.49 0.55
N VAL A 23 -26.91 -2.59 0.95
CA VAL A 23 -27.21 -1.40 1.76
C VAL A 23 -27.07 -0.09 0.96
N GLY A 24 -26.63 -0.15 -0.30
CA GLY A 24 -26.45 1.05 -1.15
C GLY A 24 -25.30 1.97 -0.73
N GLU A 25 -24.44 1.56 0.19
CA GLU A 25 -23.24 2.28 0.56
C GLU A 25 -22.12 2.03 -0.46
N SER A 26 -21.33 3.07 -0.72
CA SER A 26 -20.11 2.93 -1.52
C SER A 26 -19.15 1.98 -0.80
N THR A 27 -18.53 1.04 -1.56
CA THR A 27 -17.48 0.14 -1.03
C THR A 27 -16.36 0.90 -0.33
N PHE A 28 -16.04 2.10 -0.81
CA PHE A 28 -15.07 2.98 -0.18
C PHE A 28 -15.55 3.54 1.18
N MET A 29 -16.84 3.85 1.33
CA MET A 29 -17.40 4.29 2.60
C MET A 29 -17.32 3.16 3.65
N VAL A 30 -17.66 1.93 3.27
CA VAL A 30 -17.52 0.75 4.15
C VAL A 30 -16.06 0.58 4.59
N GLU A 31 -15.13 0.68 3.65
CA GLU A 31 -13.68 0.62 3.92
C GLU A 31 -13.26 1.70 4.93
N MET A 32 -13.71 2.93 4.76
CA MET A 32 -13.38 4.03 5.68
C MET A 32 -14.01 3.86 7.06
N ASN A 33 -15.24 3.36 7.14
CA ASN A 33 -15.89 3.07 8.41
C ASN A 33 -15.14 1.97 9.19
N GLU A 34 -14.73 0.89 8.52
CA GLU A 34 -13.94 -0.19 9.14
C GLU A 34 -12.55 0.33 9.59
N ALA A 35 -11.88 1.13 8.75
CA ALA A 35 -10.60 1.72 9.12
C ALA A 35 -10.75 2.67 10.32
N ALA A 36 -11.80 3.50 10.35
CA ALA A 36 -12.08 4.42 11.45
C ALA A 36 -12.35 3.65 12.76
N ASP A 37 -13.14 2.57 12.71
CA ASP A 37 -13.39 1.73 13.88
C ASP A 37 -12.08 1.12 14.43
N ILE A 38 -11.23 0.60 13.58
CA ILE A 38 -9.92 0.08 13.95
C ILE A 38 -9.08 1.16 14.64
N LEU A 39 -8.94 2.33 14.00
CA LEU A 39 -8.08 3.42 14.49
C LEU A 39 -8.57 3.98 15.83
N ASN A 40 -9.88 4.04 16.06
CA ASN A 40 -10.46 4.50 17.31
C ASN A 40 -10.36 3.49 18.46
N ASN A 41 -10.10 2.22 18.16
CA ASN A 41 -10.06 1.13 19.14
C ASN A 41 -8.67 0.52 19.35
N LEU A 42 -7.61 1.18 18.88
CA LEU A 42 -6.23 0.73 19.04
C LEU A 42 -5.81 0.61 20.51
N SER A 43 -5.00 -0.41 20.80
CA SER A 43 -4.26 -0.57 22.06
C SER A 43 -2.76 -0.71 21.79
N PRO A 44 -1.89 -0.57 22.80
CA PRO A 44 -0.45 -0.79 22.66
C PRO A 44 -0.07 -2.22 22.23
N ARG A 45 -0.98 -3.19 22.40
CA ARG A 45 -0.77 -4.59 22.06
C ARG A 45 -1.63 -5.08 20.92
N SER A 46 -2.32 -4.19 20.21
CA SER A 46 -3.07 -4.54 19.01
C SER A 46 -2.16 -5.00 17.89
N LEU A 47 -2.63 -5.99 17.12
CA LEU A 47 -2.11 -6.33 15.79
C LEU A 47 -3.10 -5.86 14.75
N VAL A 48 -2.65 -5.07 13.80
CA VAL A 48 -3.47 -4.51 12.71
C VAL A 48 -2.99 -5.04 11.38
N LEU A 49 -3.91 -5.50 10.55
CA LEU A 49 -3.68 -5.99 9.21
C LEU A 49 -4.50 -5.15 8.24
N PHE A 50 -3.85 -4.27 7.49
CA PHE A 50 -4.46 -3.53 6.38
C PHE A 50 -3.99 -4.10 5.05
N ASP A 51 -4.92 -4.31 4.13
CA ASP A 51 -4.65 -4.81 2.80
C ASP A 51 -5.35 -3.95 1.75
N GLU A 52 -4.56 -3.32 0.88
CA GLU A 52 -5.01 -2.48 -0.24
C GLU A 52 -5.94 -1.32 0.17
N LEU A 53 -5.70 -0.70 1.32
CA LEU A 53 -6.50 0.43 1.81
C LEU A 53 -6.35 1.66 0.90
N GLY A 54 -7.47 2.33 0.60
CA GLY A 54 -7.52 3.53 -0.25
C GLY A 54 -7.73 3.23 -1.73
N ARG A 55 -7.95 1.96 -2.11
CA ARG A 55 -8.11 1.56 -3.53
C ARG A 55 -9.43 2.01 -4.16
N GLY A 56 -10.44 2.30 -3.34
CA GLY A 56 -11.81 2.64 -3.79
C GLY A 56 -12.03 4.12 -4.18
N THR A 57 -10.98 4.94 -4.22
CA THR A 57 -11.07 6.37 -4.55
C THR A 57 -10.02 6.79 -5.58
N SER A 58 -9.83 8.10 -5.81
CA SER A 58 -8.77 8.59 -6.70
C SER A 58 -7.39 8.22 -6.16
N THR A 59 -6.41 8.05 -7.06
CA THR A 59 -5.06 7.61 -6.68
C THR A 59 -4.45 8.50 -5.61
N TYR A 60 -4.49 9.82 -5.77
CA TYR A 60 -3.89 10.76 -4.83
C TYR A 60 -4.62 10.81 -3.48
N ASP A 61 -5.95 10.71 -3.47
CA ASP A 61 -6.73 10.61 -2.23
C ASP A 61 -6.38 9.32 -1.49
N GLY A 62 -6.32 8.19 -2.21
CA GLY A 62 -5.97 6.89 -1.66
C GLY A 62 -4.57 6.88 -1.04
N ILE A 63 -3.55 7.40 -1.74
CA ILE A 63 -2.18 7.54 -1.22
C ILE A 63 -2.17 8.43 0.02
N SER A 64 -2.85 9.58 -0.02
CA SER A 64 -2.86 10.54 1.09
C SER A 64 -3.49 9.94 2.35
N ILE A 65 -4.60 9.22 2.21
CA ILE A 65 -5.28 8.54 3.33
C ILE A 65 -4.39 7.43 3.88
N ALA A 66 -3.84 6.57 3.01
CA ALA A 66 -2.97 5.48 3.42
C ALA A 66 -1.74 5.98 4.18
N TRP A 67 -1.08 7.03 3.66
CA TRP A 67 0.06 7.68 4.30
C TRP A 67 -0.30 8.21 5.69
N ALA A 68 -1.39 8.99 5.78
CA ALA A 68 -1.83 9.59 7.05
C ALA A 68 -2.18 8.53 8.10
N ILE A 69 -2.79 7.41 7.70
CA ILE A 69 -3.10 6.30 8.61
C ILE A 69 -1.83 5.65 9.14
N VAL A 70 -0.85 5.36 8.28
CA VAL A 70 0.43 4.75 8.69
C VAL A 70 1.18 5.69 9.63
N GLU A 71 1.23 6.98 9.33
CA GLU A 71 1.82 8.01 10.18
C GLU A 71 1.11 8.10 11.53
N HIS A 72 -0.23 8.16 11.54
CA HIS A 72 -1.03 8.20 12.75
C HIS A 72 -0.73 7.01 13.68
N ILE A 73 -0.68 5.77 13.16
CA ILE A 73 -0.36 4.60 13.96
C ILE A 73 1.08 4.66 14.48
N HIS A 74 2.02 5.13 13.67
CA HIS A 74 3.42 5.28 14.06
C HIS A 74 3.58 6.30 15.18
N GLU A 75 2.94 7.48 15.06
CA GLU A 75 3.08 8.58 16.01
C GLU A 75 2.07 8.52 17.17
N HIS A 76 1.14 7.57 17.17
CA HIS A 76 0.12 7.48 18.20
C HIS A 76 0.73 7.49 19.62
N PRO A 77 0.29 8.40 20.50
CA PRO A 77 0.97 8.65 21.77
C PRO A 77 0.96 7.44 22.73
N LYS A 78 -0.10 6.64 22.67
CA LYS A 78 -0.31 5.51 23.58
C LYS A 78 -0.34 4.16 22.88
N ALA A 79 -0.94 4.06 21.70
CA ALA A 79 -1.23 2.81 21.01
C ALA A 79 -0.39 2.67 19.73
N LYS A 80 0.92 2.48 19.88
CA LYS A 80 1.83 2.19 18.76
C LYS A 80 1.67 0.75 18.31
N ALA A 81 0.50 0.42 17.76
CA ALA A 81 0.10 -0.94 17.39
C ALA A 81 1.08 -1.57 16.39
N ARG A 82 1.25 -2.89 16.48
CA ARG A 82 1.96 -3.66 15.45
C ARG A 82 1.09 -3.74 14.22
N THR A 83 1.62 -3.30 13.08
CA THR A 83 0.83 -3.20 11.86
C THR A 83 1.56 -3.86 10.70
N LEU A 84 0.83 -4.68 9.94
CA LEU A 84 1.20 -5.11 8.60
C LEU A 84 0.29 -4.34 7.62
N PHE A 85 0.90 -3.60 6.73
CA PHE A 85 0.21 -2.76 5.76
C PHE A 85 0.62 -3.19 4.35
N ALA A 86 -0.22 -3.98 3.69
CA ALA A 86 -0.01 -4.36 2.30
C ALA A 86 -0.60 -3.28 1.38
N THR A 87 0.16 -2.84 0.41
CA THR A 87 -0.25 -1.80 -0.53
C THR A 87 0.51 -1.89 -1.85
N HIS A 88 -0.08 -1.36 -2.90
CA HIS A 88 0.55 -1.12 -4.19
C HIS A 88 1.06 0.33 -4.36
N TYR A 89 0.90 1.18 -3.35
CA TYR A 89 1.38 2.56 -3.37
C TYR A 89 2.89 2.60 -3.12
N HIS A 90 3.68 2.76 -4.18
CA HIS A 90 5.14 2.82 -4.09
C HIS A 90 5.64 4.03 -3.31
N GLU A 91 4.86 5.10 -3.27
CA GLU A 91 5.15 6.33 -2.53
C GLU A 91 5.35 6.07 -1.03
N LEU A 92 4.63 5.10 -0.47
CA LEU A 92 4.77 4.75 0.94
C LEU A 92 6.16 4.15 1.28
N ASN A 93 6.94 3.74 0.28
CA ASN A 93 8.33 3.30 0.50
C ASN A 93 9.19 4.40 1.11
N GLU A 94 8.89 5.66 0.83
CA GLU A 94 9.65 6.80 1.37
C GLU A 94 9.48 6.96 2.88
N MET A 95 8.40 6.44 3.47
CA MET A 95 8.12 6.56 4.90
C MET A 95 9.21 5.92 5.78
N GLU A 96 9.87 4.86 5.31
CA GLU A 96 10.96 4.23 6.04
C GLU A 96 12.13 5.17 6.30
N LYS A 97 12.36 6.15 5.43
CA LYS A 97 13.42 7.14 5.56
C LYS A 97 13.16 8.12 6.72
N SER A 98 11.89 8.44 6.96
CA SER A 98 11.47 9.43 7.96
C SER A 98 11.01 8.80 9.28
N PHE A 99 10.48 7.57 9.25
CA PHE A 99 9.87 6.91 10.39
C PHE A 99 10.65 5.66 10.84
N LYS A 100 11.37 5.76 11.95
CA LYS A 100 12.33 4.74 12.43
C LYS A 100 11.75 3.32 12.60
N ARG A 101 10.45 3.20 12.90
CA ARG A 101 9.78 1.92 13.15
C ARG A 101 9.07 1.36 11.93
N ILE A 102 9.02 2.09 10.83
CA ILE A 102 8.50 1.60 9.55
C ILE A 102 9.59 0.80 8.85
N LYS A 103 9.20 -0.33 8.26
CA LYS A 103 10.07 -1.22 7.54
C LYS A 103 9.40 -1.71 6.28
N ASN A 104 10.05 -1.49 5.14
CA ASN A 104 9.56 -1.94 3.85
C ASN A 104 9.98 -3.37 3.56
N TYR A 105 9.04 -4.10 3.00
CA TYR A 105 9.24 -5.45 2.46
C TYR A 105 8.50 -5.57 1.14
N ASN A 106 9.00 -6.43 0.28
CA ASN A 106 8.33 -6.77 -0.97
C ASN A 106 8.25 -8.29 -1.15
N VAL A 107 7.31 -8.72 -1.97
CA VAL A 107 7.25 -10.12 -2.41
C VAL A 107 8.17 -10.29 -3.59
N SER A 108 9.21 -11.12 -3.43
CA SER A 108 10.25 -11.24 -4.44
C SER A 108 9.76 -11.88 -5.72
N VAL A 109 10.27 -11.35 -6.81
CA VAL A 109 9.98 -11.76 -8.17
C VAL A 109 11.31 -12.01 -8.89
N LYS A 110 11.38 -13.06 -9.67
CA LYS A 110 12.56 -13.36 -10.50
C LYS A 110 12.17 -13.32 -11.97
N GLU A 111 12.93 -12.60 -12.76
CA GLU A 111 12.82 -12.62 -14.20
C GLU A 111 13.81 -13.66 -14.78
N VAL A 112 13.29 -14.60 -15.55
CA VAL A 112 14.07 -15.63 -16.24
C VAL A 112 13.55 -15.72 -17.67
N ASP A 113 14.41 -15.50 -18.65
CA ASP A 113 14.09 -15.55 -20.08
C ASP A 113 12.86 -14.72 -20.48
N GLY A 114 12.76 -13.50 -19.93
CA GLY A 114 11.64 -12.58 -20.17
C GLY A 114 10.31 -13.06 -19.57
N LYS A 115 10.36 -14.02 -18.65
CA LYS A 115 9.21 -14.49 -17.86
C LYS A 115 9.40 -14.08 -16.39
N VAL A 116 8.35 -13.56 -15.81
CA VAL A 116 8.32 -13.21 -14.39
C VAL A 116 7.84 -14.40 -13.57
N ILE A 117 8.63 -14.80 -12.59
CA ILE A 117 8.33 -15.89 -11.65
C ILE A 117 8.14 -15.28 -10.27
N PHE A 118 6.93 -15.41 -9.71
CA PHE A 118 6.63 -14.97 -8.34
C PHE A 118 7.18 -16.01 -7.36
N LEU A 119 8.23 -15.63 -6.61
CA LEU A 119 8.88 -16.53 -5.66
C LEU A 119 8.10 -16.69 -4.36
N ARG A 120 7.13 -15.82 -4.10
CA ARG A 120 6.30 -15.80 -2.88
C ARG A 120 7.14 -15.76 -1.59
N LYS A 121 8.27 -15.10 -1.64
CA LYS A 121 9.14 -14.85 -0.51
C LYS A 121 9.11 -13.38 -0.17
N LEU A 122 9.06 -13.08 1.12
CA LEU A 122 9.13 -11.72 1.61
C LEU A 122 10.59 -11.32 1.76
N GLU A 123 11.00 -10.26 1.07
CA GLU A 123 12.35 -9.72 1.11
C GLU A 123 12.34 -8.27 1.62
N ARG A 124 13.43 -7.87 2.25
CA ARG A 124 13.61 -6.54 2.80
C ARG A 124 13.77 -5.51 1.69
N GLY A 125 13.08 -4.37 1.81
CA GLY A 125 13.09 -3.26 0.86
C GLY A 125 11.76 -3.08 0.15
N GLY A 126 11.56 -1.90 -0.42
CA GLY A 126 10.39 -1.60 -1.27
C GLY A 126 10.54 -2.17 -2.67
N SER A 127 9.44 -2.37 -3.37
CA SER A 127 9.43 -2.65 -4.81
C SER A 127 9.26 -1.33 -5.56
N GLU A 128 10.11 -1.09 -6.55
CA GLU A 128 9.99 0.07 -7.46
C GLU A 128 9.31 -0.30 -8.78
N HIS A 129 9.06 -1.59 -9.00
CA HIS A 129 8.55 -2.09 -10.27
C HIS A 129 7.17 -2.73 -10.12
N SER A 130 6.29 -2.37 -11.04
CA SER A 130 4.99 -3.01 -11.23
C SER A 130 5.06 -4.08 -12.32
N PHE A 131 4.46 -5.24 -12.08
CA PHE A 131 4.42 -6.35 -13.04
C PHE A 131 3.04 -6.51 -13.70
N GLY A 132 2.14 -5.53 -13.56
CA GLY A 132 0.76 -5.61 -14.06
C GLY A 132 0.66 -5.93 -15.55
N ILE A 133 1.43 -5.24 -16.40
CA ILE A 133 1.44 -5.48 -17.86
C ILE A 133 2.00 -6.89 -18.17
N HIS A 134 2.99 -7.36 -17.41
CA HIS A 134 3.51 -8.70 -17.56
C HIS A 134 2.47 -9.76 -17.22
N VAL A 135 1.72 -9.58 -16.12
CA VAL A 135 0.61 -10.45 -15.73
C VAL A 135 -0.49 -10.45 -16.81
N ALA A 136 -0.84 -9.28 -17.36
CA ALA A 136 -1.79 -9.16 -18.46
C ALA A 136 -1.35 -9.97 -19.70
N LYS A 137 -0.05 -9.93 -20.03
CA LYS A 137 0.54 -10.75 -21.10
C LYS A 137 0.41 -12.24 -20.80
N LEU A 138 0.71 -12.67 -19.57
CA LEU A 138 0.57 -14.07 -19.15
C LEU A 138 -0.88 -14.56 -19.17
N ALA A 139 -1.83 -13.67 -18.86
CA ALA A 139 -3.27 -13.95 -18.95
C ALA A 139 -3.80 -14.05 -20.38
N GLY A 140 -2.95 -13.88 -21.40
CA GLY A 140 -3.35 -14.02 -22.81
C GLY A 140 -3.92 -12.76 -23.44
N MET A 141 -3.70 -11.58 -22.85
CA MET A 141 -4.15 -10.33 -23.46
C MET A 141 -3.54 -10.13 -24.86
N PRO A 142 -4.31 -9.58 -25.84
CA PRO A 142 -3.82 -9.36 -27.19
C PRO A 142 -2.49 -8.57 -27.22
N LYS A 143 -1.54 -9.02 -28.04
CA LYS A 143 -0.19 -8.48 -28.13
C LYS A 143 -0.17 -6.96 -28.43
N SER A 144 -1.13 -6.47 -29.22
CA SER A 144 -1.29 -5.06 -29.55
C SER A 144 -1.59 -4.21 -28.32
N ILE A 145 -2.47 -4.70 -27.43
CA ILE A 145 -2.84 -4.04 -26.18
C ILE A 145 -1.62 -3.99 -25.25
N VAL A 146 -0.95 -5.12 -25.05
CA VAL A 146 0.26 -5.22 -24.20
C VAL A 146 1.35 -4.27 -24.69
N LYS A 147 1.59 -4.21 -26.01
CA LYS A 147 2.56 -3.30 -26.62
C LYS A 147 2.18 -1.83 -26.36
N ARG A 148 0.90 -1.47 -26.57
CA ARG A 148 0.42 -0.10 -26.33
C ARG A 148 0.50 0.29 -24.85
N ALA A 149 0.14 -0.63 -23.94
CA ALA A 149 0.24 -0.40 -22.51
C ALA A 149 1.67 -0.09 -22.06
N ASN A 150 2.68 -0.83 -22.56
CA ASN A 150 4.09 -0.52 -22.28
C ASN A 150 4.49 0.87 -22.78
N THR A 151 4.02 1.27 -23.98
CA THR A 151 4.31 2.63 -24.50
C THR A 151 3.73 3.70 -23.59
N ILE A 152 2.48 3.51 -23.12
CA ILE A 152 1.81 4.45 -22.23
C ILE A 152 2.52 4.52 -20.87
N LEU A 153 2.87 3.36 -20.30
CA LEU A 153 3.59 3.30 -19.03
C LEU A 153 4.89 4.10 -19.08
N ASN A 154 5.71 3.88 -20.13
CA ASN A 154 6.96 4.63 -20.31
C ASN A 154 6.74 6.14 -20.43
N GLN A 155 5.66 6.59 -21.08
CA GLN A 155 5.31 8.00 -21.15
C GLN A 155 4.96 8.56 -19.77
N LEU A 156 4.08 7.90 -19.03
CA LEU A 156 3.66 8.31 -17.69
C LEU A 156 4.83 8.37 -16.69
N GLU A 157 5.73 7.38 -16.73
CA GLU A 157 6.92 7.36 -15.87
C GLU A 157 7.90 8.49 -16.22
N THR A 158 8.02 8.83 -17.50
CA THR A 158 8.87 9.94 -17.95
C THR A 158 8.31 11.29 -17.51
N ASP A 159 7.01 11.49 -17.66
CA ASP A 159 6.33 12.74 -17.28
C ASP A 159 6.40 12.94 -15.75
N ASN A 160 6.20 11.88 -14.96
CA ASN A 160 6.34 11.94 -13.51
C ASN A 160 7.76 12.28 -13.07
N ARG A 161 8.79 11.76 -13.72
CA ARG A 161 10.19 12.11 -13.41
C ARG A 161 10.49 13.58 -13.70
N GLN A 162 9.92 14.15 -14.73
CA GLN A 162 10.08 15.57 -15.07
C GLN A 162 9.36 16.49 -14.07
N GLN A 163 8.20 16.09 -13.57
CA GLN A 163 7.45 16.85 -12.55
C GLN A 163 8.03 16.68 -11.13
N GLY A 164 8.58 15.53 -10.77
CA GLY A 164 9.20 15.25 -9.46
C GLY A 164 10.48 16.03 -9.17
N ILE A 165 11.08 16.68 -10.17
CA ILE A 165 12.23 17.59 -9.98
C ILE A 165 11.76 18.95 -9.42
N SER A 166 10.45 19.26 -9.43
CA SER A 166 9.88 20.57 -9.09
C SER A 166 9.14 20.68 -7.76
N SER A 167 8.94 19.59 -6.98
CA SER A 167 8.16 19.67 -5.74
C SER A 167 8.84 18.97 -4.56
N LYS A 168 9.69 19.73 -3.83
CA LYS A 168 9.94 19.45 -2.41
C LYS A 168 8.74 20.00 -1.61
N PRO A 169 8.05 19.19 -0.82
CA PRO A 169 7.07 19.72 0.14
C PRO A 169 7.83 20.47 1.23
N THR A 170 7.60 21.76 1.34
CA THR A 170 8.01 22.55 2.50
C THR A 170 7.11 22.14 3.66
N ALA A 171 7.68 21.54 4.69
CA ALA A 171 6.99 21.28 5.94
C ALA A 171 6.77 22.62 6.64
N GLU A 172 5.60 23.21 6.50
CA GLU A 172 5.10 24.25 7.42
C GLU A 172 4.33 23.56 8.55
N ILE A 173 4.99 23.50 9.69
CA ILE A 173 4.35 23.18 10.97
C ILE A 173 3.56 24.42 11.36
N ALA A 174 2.25 24.41 11.18
CA ALA A 174 1.35 25.38 11.77
C ALA A 174 1.13 24.99 13.24
N SER A 175 1.76 25.73 14.13
CA SER A 175 1.41 25.79 15.54
C SER A 175 0.11 26.58 15.70
N ASN A 176 -0.94 25.92 16.15
CA ASN A 176 -2.01 26.51 16.99
C ASN A 176 -2.68 25.41 17.80
#